data_c35c54deaa6d024443aaa8b3587affc1
#
_entry.id   c35c54deaa6d024443aaa8b3587affc1
#
_cell.length_a   1.000
_cell.length_b   1.000
_cell.length_c   1.000
_cell.angle_alpha   90.00
_cell.angle_beta   90.00
_cell.angle_gamma   90.00
#
_symmetry.space_group_name_H-M   'P 1'
#
loop_
_entity.id
_entity.type
_entity.pdbx_description
1 polymer ?
#
loop_
_entity_poly.entity_id
_entity_poly.type
_entity_poly.pdbx_seq_one_letter_code
_entity_poly.pdbx_strand_id
1 'polypeptide(L)'
;MTQVTLILELEDVERLIGAATNPRDKAFIALLARTAIRIGEAIEVETTNIDFQGRTLTIVHLKERSKLKCPQCGESLGKRHVFCPGCGNKVAQAIREKVQQRRQRIIPVDRNTLQLLDEYLRWRGQFRYRGPLVFPFTRQRGWQIIEKLGRRVGIRGLHPHSLRHLLATMWAGKGLDTKKLQILLGHASIATTMEYVDSSFEQLRSEYERLWEEDETRETKETKD
;
A
#
# COMPACT_ATOMS: atom_id res chain seq x y z
N MET A 1 -6.34 -13.71 27.50
CA MET A 1 -7.33 -13.28 26.48
C MET A 1 -6.84 -13.79 25.15
N THR A 2 -7.51 -14.80 24.60
CA THR A 2 -7.17 -15.40 23.30
C THR A 2 -7.46 -14.34 22.22
N GLN A 3 -6.44 -13.87 21.52
CA GLN A 3 -6.64 -13.04 20.33
C GLN A 3 -7.36 -13.91 19.30
N VAL A 4 -8.63 -13.63 19.07
CA VAL A 4 -9.36 -14.21 17.96
C VAL A 4 -8.74 -13.60 16.70
N THR A 5 -7.96 -14.38 15.98
CA THR A 5 -7.42 -13.96 14.68
C THR A 5 -8.59 -13.81 13.73
N LEU A 6 -8.84 -12.59 13.27
CA LEU A 6 -9.88 -12.30 12.30
C LEU A 6 -9.49 -13.00 10.97
N ILE A 7 -10.23 -14.03 10.62
CA ILE A 7 -10.12 -14.71 9.33
C ILE A 7 -11.04 -13.95 8.36
N LEU A 8 -10.48 -13.45 7.29
CA LEU A 8 -11.20 -12.76 6.21
C LEU A 8 -11.06 -13.58 4.93
N GLU A 9 -12.08 -13.52 4.10
CA GLU A 9 -12.12 -14.15 2.78
C GLU A 9 -12.21 -13.07 1.68
N LEU A 10 -11.98 -13.46 0.43
CA LEU A 10 -12.02 -12.53 -0.70
C LEU A 10 -13.39 -11.89 -0.87
N GLU A 11 -14.46 -12.67 -0.65
CA GLU A 11 -15.85 -12.19 -0.66
C GLU A 11 -16.08 -11.05 0.35
N ASP A 12 -15.37 -11.06 1.49
CA ASP A 12 -15.43 -9.96 2.44
C ASP A 12 -14.87 -8.67 1.88
N VAL A 13 -13.87 -8.74 0.98
CA VAL A 13 -13.34 -7.56 0.28
C VAL A 13 -14.42 -6.93 -0.60
N GLU A 14 -15.12 -7.74 -1.40
CA GLU A 14 -16.19 -7.24 -2.27
C GLU A 14 -17.37 -6.70 -1.46
N ARG A 15 -17.74 -7.36 -0.38
CA ARG A 15 -18.75 -6.86 0.57
C ARG A 15 -18.35 -5.52 1.18
N LEU A 16 -17.09 -5.35 1.55
CA LEU A 16 -16.56 -4.09 2.10
C LEU A 16 -16.59 -2.96 1.06
N ILE A 17 -16.18 -3.26 -0.19
CA ILE A 17 -16.22 -2.31 -1.31
C ILE A 17 -17.67 -1.92 -1.61
N GLY A 18 -18.58 -2.90 -1.67
CA GLY A 18 -20.01 -2.67 -1.89
C GLY A 18 -20.70 -1.88 -0.78
N ALA A 19 -20.26 -2.04 0.47
CA ALA A 19 -20.81 -1.29 1.62
C ALA A 19 -20.41 0.19 1.65
N ALA A 20 -19.42 0.60 0.85
CA ALA A 20 -19.01 1.99 0.76
C ALA A 20 -20.02 2.82 -0.07
N THR A 21 -20.57 3.87 0.55
CA THR A 21 -21.66 4.68 -0.04
C THR A 21 -21.18 5.86 -0.87
N ASN A 22 -19.88 6.12 -0.91
CA ASN A 22 -19.32 7.22 -1.70
C ASN A 22 -18.06 6.74 -2.46
N PRO A 23 -17.75 7.36 -3.62
CA PRO A 23 -16.64 6.94 -4.47
C PRO A 23 -15.28 6.95 -3.76
N ARG A 24 -15.05 7.90 -2.85
CA ARG A 24 -13.78 8.02 -2.11
C ARG A 24 -13.52 6.80 -1.22
N ASP A 25 -14.51 6.43 -0.39
CA ASP A 25 -14.35 5.33 0.55
C ASP A 25 -14.28 4.00 -0.20
N LYS A 26 -15.03 3.89 -1.32
CA LYS A 26 -14.98 2.73 -2.22
C LYS A 26 -13.58 2.55 -2.83
N ALA A 27 -13.02 3.59 -3.44
CA ALA A 27 -11.68 3.56 -4.01
C ALA A 27 -10.59 3.32 -2.95
N PHE A 28 -10.76 3.89 -1.75
CA PHE A 28 -9.80 3.74 -0.67
C PHE A 28 -9.75 2.30 -0.14
N ILE A 29 -10.91 1.68 0.11
CA ILE A 29 -10.95 0.30 0.59
C ILE A 29 -10.48 -0.67 -0.47
N ALA A 30 -10.86 -0.47 -1.74
CA ALA A 30 -10.39 -1.28 -2.86
C ALA A 30 -8.86 -1.22 -2.99
N LEU A 31 -8.28 -0.03 -2.94
CA LEU A 31 -6.83 0.12 -3.01
C LEU A 31 -6.12 -0.64 -1.88
N LEU A 32 -6.55 -0.49 -0.63
CA LEU A 32 -5.95 -1.19 0.50
C LEU A 32 -6.14 -2.71 0.43
N ALA A 33 -7.36 -3.14 0.10
CA ALA A 33 -7.75 -4.54 0.14
C ALA A 33 -7.24 -5.34 -1.06
N ARG A 34 -6.86 -4.70 -2.17
CA ARG A 34 -6.40 -5.38 -3.38
C ARG A 34 -4.91 -5.19 -3.67
N THR A 35 -4.24 -4.24 -3.01
CA THR A 35 -2.79 -4.02 -3.20
C THR A 35 -1.95 -4.31 -1.96
N ALA A 36 -2.57 -4.57 -0.82
CA ALA A 36 -1.90 -4.80 0.47
C ALA A 36 -0.93 -3.68 0.91
N ILE A 37 -1.01 -2.46 0.37
CA ILE A 37 -0.19 -1.34 0.82
C ILE A 37 -0.55 -0.92 2.24
N ARG A 38 0.39 -0.30 2.93
CA ARG A 38 0.11 0.20 4.29
C ARG A 38 -0.81 1.42 4.21
N ILE A 39 -1.70 1.58 5.19
CA ILE A 39 -2.57 2.77 5.26
C ILE A 39 -1.79 4.08 5.22
N GLY A 40 -0.61 4.13 5.83
CA GLY A 40 0.27 5.30 5.76
C GLY A 40 0.82 5.56 4.36
N GLU A 41 1.04 4.52 3.57
CA GLU A 41 1.44 4.62 2.18
C GLU A 41 0.26 5.09 1.32
N ALA A 42 -0.93 4.53 1.53
CA ALA A 42 -2.14 4.86 0.76
C ALA A 42 -2.54 6.35 0.85
N ILE A 43 -2.44 6.96 2.05
CA ILE A 43 -2.79 8.37 2.24
C ILE A 43 -1.75 9.35 1.68
N GLU A 44 -0.57 8.86 1.35
CA GLU A 44 0.52 9.66 0.78
C GLU A 44 0.64 9.45 -0.74
N VAL A 45 -0.25 8.66 -1.33
CA VAL A 45 -0.31 8.49 -2.79
C VAL A 45 -0.73 9.81 -3.43
N GLU A 46 0.08 10.27 -4.37
CA GLU A 46 -0.24 11.40 -5.24
C GLU A 46 -0.87 10.89 -6.55
N THR A 47 -1.64 11.74 -7.22
CA THR A 47 -2.23 11.39 -8.52
C THR A 47 -1.19 11.05 -9.58
N THR A 48 -0.01 11.66 -9.50
CA THR A 48 1.15 11.39 -10.36
C THR A 48 1.81 10.03 -10.11
N ASN A 49 1.49 9.38 -9.00
CA ASN A 49 2.01 8.04 -8.69
C ASN A 49 1.22 6.92 -9.36
N ILE A 50 0.06 7.21 -9.96
CA ILE A 50 -0.81 6.22 -10.61
C ILE A 50 -0.57 6.26 -12.12
N ASP A 51 -0.12 5.16 -12.67
CA ASP A 51 -0.09 4.94 -14.10
C ASP A 51 -1.29 4.08 -14.52
N PHE A 52 -2.32 4.73 -15.06
CA PHE A 52 -3.54 4.06 -15.50
C PHE A 52 -3.31 3.18 -16.74
N GLN A 53 -2.41 3.56 -17.63
CA GLN A 53 -2.08 2.78 -18.83
C GLN A 53 -1.20 1.58 -18.50
N GLY A 54 -0.13 1.83 -17.75
CA GLY A 54 0.78 0.79 -17.28
C GLY A 54 0.19 -0.07 -16.16
N ARG A 55 -0.97 0.28 -15.61
CA ARG A 55 -1.63 -0.40 -14.49
C ARG A 55 -0.70 -0.58 -13.30
N THR A 56 -0.02 0.51 -12.92
CA THR A 56 0.95 0.48 -11.82
C THR A 56 0.74 1.62 -10.83
N LEU A 57 1.21 1.39 -9.63
CA LEU A 57 1.24 2.37 -8.56
C LEU A 57 2.65 2.48 -7.99
N THR A 58 3.21 3.67 -8.01
CA THR A 58 4.49 3.97 -7.38
C THR A 58 4.27 4.31 -5.91
N ILE A 59 4.80 3.48 -5.01
CA ILE A 59 4.75 3.70 -3.56
C ILE A 59 6.06 4.32 -3.11
N VAL A 60 5.98 5.51 -2.52
CA VAL A 60 7.13 6.20 -1.94
C VAL A 60 7.23 5.88 -0.45
N HIS A 61 8.28 5.18 -0.04
CA HIS A 61 8.50 4.84 1.37
C HIS A 61 8.97 6.06 2.17
N LEU A 62 8.11 6.55 3.06
CA LEU A 62 8.38 7.75 3.86
C LEU A 62 9.30 7.51 5.06
N LYS A 63 9.51 6.27 5.47
CA LYS A 63 10.22 5.93 6.70
C LYS A 63 11.06 4.66 6.57
N GLU A 64 12.27 4.77 6.08
CA GLU A 64 13.33 4.09 6.79
C GLU A 64 13.78 4.99 7.94
N ARG A 65 13.63 4.52 9.16
CA ARG A 65 14.43 5.00 10.26
C ARG A 65 15.85 4.40 10.08
N SER A 66 16.56 4.83 9.02
CA SER A 66 17.99 4.69 9.03
C SER A 66 18.44 5.49 10.24
N LYS A 67 18.82 4.79 11.30
CA LYS A 67 19.50 5.39 12.44
C LYS A 67 20.81 5.92 11.86
N LEU A 68 20.79 7.19 11.42
CA LEU A 68 22.00 7.88 11.06
C LEU A 68 22.92 7.78 12.26
N LYS A 69 24.07 7.19 12.02
CA LYS A 69 25.16 7.16 13.01
C LYS A 69 26.22 8.16 12.60
N CYS A 70 26.75 8.87 13.57
CA CYS A 70 27.90 9.72 13.35
C CYS A 70 29.08 8.85 12.88
N PRO A 71 29.73 9.17 11.74
CA PRO A 71 30.87 8.37 11.25
C PRO A 71 32.08 8.41 12.17
N GLN A 72 32.15 9.38 13.06
CA GLN A 72 33.30 9.52 13.98
C GLN A 72 33.08 8.86 15.34
N CYS A 73 31.87 9.01 15.93
CA CYS A 73 31.63 8.48 17.30
C CYS A 73 30.53 7.44 17.38
N GLY A 74 29.85 7.11 16.27
CA GLY A 74 28.76 6.15 16.25
C GLY A 74 27.45 6.63 16.87
N GLU A 75 27.40 7.86 17.42
CA GLU A 75 26.19 8.42 18.05
C GLU A 75 25.04 8.55 17.05
N SER A 76 23.83 8.32 17.55
CA SER A 76 22.60 8.36 16.74
C SER A 76 22.25 9.80 16.35
N LEU A 77 22.16 10.05 15.05
CA LEU A 77 21.87 11.39 14.51
C LEU A 77 20.39 11.52 14.13
N GLY A 78 19.73 12.55 14.66
CA GLY A 78 18.41 12.97 14.23
C GLY A 78 18.43 13.70 12.88
N LYS A 79 17.31 13.72 12.16
CA LYS A 79 17.17 14.39 10.85
C LYS A 79 17.54 15.88 10.84
N ARG A 80 17.45 16.54 11.99
CA ARG A 80 17.72 17.99 12.14
C ARG A 80 19.11 18.30 12.71
N HIS A 81 19.91 17.29 13.06
CA HIS A 81 21.22 17.55 13.63
C HIS A 81 22.16 18.08 12.55
N VAL A 82 22.60 19.32 12.74
CA VAL A 82 23.67 19.96 11.94
C VAL A 82 25.03 19.54 12.49
N PHE A 83 25.09 19.35 13.82
CA PHE A 83 26.26 18.87 14.55
C PHE A 83 25.88 17.60 15.32
N CYS A 84 26.85 16.71 15.48
CA CYS A 84 26.67 15.48 16.24
C CYS A 84 26.52 15.83 17.74
N PRO A 85 25.46 15.34 18.43
CA PRO A 85 25.29 15.60 19.86
C PRO A 85 26.34 14.92 20.75
N GLY A 86 27.02 13.86 20.24
CA GLY A 86 28.04 13.14 21.00
C GLY A 86 29.44 13.72 20.86
N CYS A 87 29.86 14.12 19.66
CA CYS A 87 31.24 14.59 19.42
C CYS A 87 31.35 16.01 18.86
N GLY A 88 30.25 16.72 18.67
CA GLY A 88 30.24 18.09 18.18
C GLY A 88 30.56 18.27 16.69
N ASN A 89 30.94 17.20 15.96
CA ASN A 89 31.33 17.31 14.57
C ASN A 89 30.14 17.65 13.66
N LYS A 90 30.43 18.48 12.65
CA LYS A 90 29.44 18.86 11.64
C LYS A 90 29.01 17.66 10.81
N VAL A 91 27.72 17.41 10.74
CA VAL A 91 27.13 16.35 9.92
C VAL A 91 27.16 16.79 8.47
N ALA A 92 27.91 16.09 7.61
CA ALA A 92 28.02 16.40 6.21
C ALA A 92 26.65 16.34 5.49
N GLN A 93 26.42 17.23 4.54
CA GLN A 93 25.16 17.32 3.79
C GLN A 93 24.85 16.04 3.02
N ALA A 94 25.87 15.38 2.48
CA ALA A 94 25.75 14.07 1.80
C ALA A 94 25.18 12.96 2.71
N ILE A 95 25.46 13.00 4.03
CA ILE A 95 24.90 12.06 5.00
C ILE A 95 23.42 12.35 5.20
N ARG A 96 23.01 13.62 5.17
CA ARG A 96 21.61 14.04 5.27
C ARG A 96 20.83 13.65 4.02
N GLU A 97 21.40 13.80 2.84
CA GLU A 97 20.78 13.48 1.55
C GLU A 97 20.57 11.97 1.39
N LYS A 98 21.53 11.12 1.78
CA LYS A 98 21.34 9.66 1.82
C LYS A 98 20.15 9.21 2.65
N VAL A 99 19.83 9.94 3.72
CA VAL A 99 18.65 9.64 4.57
C VAL A 99 17.35 10.10 3.94
N GLN A 100 17.43 11.06 3.04
CA GLN A 100 16.26 11.57 2.31
C GLN A 100 15.99 10.81 1.01
N GLN A 101 16.87 9.91 0.56
CA GLN A 101 16.58 9.03 -0.56
C GLN A 101 15.38 8.15 -0.21
N ARG A 102 14.23 8.58 -0.69
CA ARG A 102 12.96 7.86 -0.56
C ARG A 102 13.06 6.62 -1.42
N ARG A 103 13.07 5.44 -0.80
CA ARG A 103 12.93 4.20 -1.56
C ARG A 103 11.55 4.18 -2.19
N GLN A 104 11.51 3.86 -3.45
CA GLN A 104 10.26 3.67 -4.20
C GLN A 104 10.12 2.19 -4.55
N ARG A 105 8.90 1.71 -4.60
CA ARG A 105 8.56 0.45 -5.23
C ARG A 105 7.38 0.66 -6.15
N ILE A 106 7.38 -0.04 -7.26
CA ILE A 106 6.25 -0.08 -8.19
C ILE A 106 5.51 -1.38 -7.93
N ILE A 107 4.19 -1.30 -7.82
CA ILE A 107 3.31 -2.45 -7.66
C ILE A 107 2.27 -2.46 -8.76
N PRO A 108 1.85 -3.64 -9.24
CA PRO A 108 0.73 -3.75 -10.17
C PRO A 108 -0.58 -3.41 -9.45
N VAL A 109 -1.55 -2.91 -10.22
CA VAL A 109 -2.91 -2.62 -9.73
C VAL A 109 -3.91 -3.20 -10.73
N ASP A 110 -4.88 -3.94 -10.22
CA ASP A 110 -5.94 -4.53 -11.03
C ASP A 110 -6.86 -3.48 -11.67
N ARG A 111 -7.56 -3.87 -12.74
CA ARG A 111 -8.42 -2.97 -13.53
C ARG A 111 -9.55 -2.39 -12.70
N ASN A 112 -10.19 -3.20 -11.87
CA ASN A 112 -11.33 -2.76 -11.07
C ASN A 112 -10.93 -1.71 -10.03
N THR A 113 -9.78 -1.89 -9.38
CA THR A 113 -9.22 -0.88 -8.46
C THR A 113 -8.90 0.43 -9.19
N LEU A 114 -8.29 0.35 -10.39
CA LEU A 114 -8.00 1.54 -11.19
C LEU A 114 -9.28 2.25 -11.64
N GLN A 115 -10.31 1.51 -12.04
CA GLN A 115 -11.62 2.08 -12.40
C GLN A 115 -12.23 2.84 -11.22
N LEU A 116 -12.25 2.23 -10.03
CA LEU A 116 -12.76 2.90 -8.82
C LEU A 116 -11.95 4.14 -8.44
N LEU A 117 -10.64 4.11 -8.66
CA LEU A 117 -9.77 5.29 -8.47
C LEU A 117 -10.09 6.39 -9.47
N ASP A 118 -10.28 6.07 -10.75
CA ASP A 118 -10.64 7.02 -11.80
C ASP A 118 -12.02 7.64 -11.53
N GLU A 119 -13.02 6.83 -11.20
CA GLU A 119 -14.36 7.30 -10.82
C GLU A 119 -14.29 8.27 -9.62
N TYR A 120 -13.50 7.92 -8.61
CA TYR A 120 -13.30 8.80 -7.46
C TYR A 120 -12.59 10.10 -7.84
N LEU A 121 -11.55 10.05 -8.66
CA LEU A 121 -10.81 11.24 -9.08
C LEU A 121 -11.68 12.18 -9.92
N ARG A 122 -12.51 11.64 -10.82
CA ARG A 122 -13.52 12.42 -11.58
C ARG A 122 -14.56 13.04 -10.65
N TRP A 123 -15.11 12.27 -9.72
CA TRP A 123 -16.03 12.77 -8.71
C TRP A 123 -15.40 13.86 -7.85
N ARG A 124 -14.16 13.66 -7.39
CA ARG A 124 -13.40 14.65 -6.61
C ARG A 124 -13.13 15.92 -7.40
N GLY A 125 -12.89 15.82 -8.69
CA GLY A 125 -12.65 16.95 -9.60
C GLY A 125 -13.79 17.97 -9.65
N GLN A 126 -15.00 17.56 -9.25
CA GLN A 126 -16.17 18.45 -9.12
C GLN A 126 -16.08 19.38 -7.90
N PHE A 127 -15.16 19.12 -6.97
CA PHE A 127 -14.95 19.91 -5.76
C PHE A 127 -13.69 20.79 -5.86
N ARG A 128 -13.55 21.75 -4.94
CA ARG A 128 -12.44 22.74 -4.97
C ARG A 128 -11.05 22.17 -4.61
N TYR A 129 -10.93 20.90 -4.25
CA TYR A 129 -9.64 20.33 -3.88
C TYR A 129 -8.70 20.26 -5.09
N ARG A 130 -7.52 20.90 -5.00
CA ARG A 130 -6.48 20.98 -6.04
C ARG A 130 -5.14 20.37 -5.62
N GLY A 131 -5.08 19.75 -4.44
CA GLY A 131 -3.83 19.14 -3.95
C GLY A 131 -3.45 17.86 -4.71
N PRO A 132 -2.17 17.42 -4.59
CA PRO A 132 -1.66 16.27 -5.31
C PRO A 132 -2.15 14.93 -4.75
N LEU A 133 -2.50 14.88 -3.45
CA LEU A 133 -2.86 13.64 -2.79
C LEU A 133 -4.16 13.03 -3.34
N VAL A 134 -4.15 11.73 -3.58
CA VAL A 134 -5.36 10.98 -3.96
C VAL A 134 -6.38 11.02 -2.83
N PHE A 135 -5.95 10.75 -1.60
CA PHE A 135 -6.80 10.71 -0.42
C PHE A 135 -6.42 11.79 0.59
N PRO A 136 -6.99 13.02 0.49
CA PRO A 136 -6.63 14.14 1.36
C PRO A 136 -7.26 14.04 2.75
N PHE A 137 -6.94 13.00 3.49
CA PHE A 137 -7.37 12.81 4.86
C PHE A 137 -6.28 12.17 5.74
N THR A 138 -6.45 12.22 7.04
CA THR A 138 -5.48 11.68 7.99
C THR A 138 -5.54 10.15 8.06
N ARG A 139 -4.44 9.52 8.51
CA ARG A 139 -4.38 8.09 8.79
C ARG A 139 -5.50 7.64 9.75
N GLN A 140 -5.82 8.46 10.76
CA GLN A 140 -6.89 8.18 11.71
C GLN A 140 -8.27 8.13 11.00
N ARG A 141 -8.51 9.06 10.07
CA ARG A 141 -9.74 9.04 9.27
C ARG A 141 -9.84 7.79 8.40
N GLY A 142 -8.75 7.40 7.75
CA GLY A 142 -8.69 6.15 6.98
C GLY A 142 -9.01 4.93 7.84
N TRP A 143 -8.50 4.89 9.07
CA TRP A 143 -8.80 3.83 10.03
C TRP A 143 -10.29 3.77 10.38
N GLN A 144 -10.91 4.92 10.66
CA GLN A 144 -12.36 5.03 10.95
C GLN A 144 -13.23 4.57 9.76
N ILE A 145 -12.79 4.84 8.50
CA ILE A 145 -13.51 4.37 7.31
C ILE A 145 -13.53 2.85 7.29
N ILE A 146 -12.37 2.20 7.46
CA ILE A 146 -12.25 0.74 7.46
C ILE A 146 -13.10 0.11 8.56
N GLU A 147 -12.99 0.60 9.78
CA GLU A 147 -13.77 0.11 10.93
C GLU A 147 -15.28 0.26 10.71
N LYS A 148 -15.72 1.42 10.17
CA LYS A 148 -17.12 1.68 9.85
C LYS A 148 -17.65 0.71 8.80
N LEU A 149 -16.89 0.47 7.72
CA LEU A 149 -17.26 -0.49 6.68
C LEU A 149 -17.31 -1.91 7.21
N GLY A 150 -16.32 -2.33 8.01
CA GLY A 150 -16.34 -3.62 8.67
C GLY A 150 -17.61 -3.85 9.50
N ARG A 151 -18.00 -2.86 10.34
CA ARG A 151 -19.23 -2.93 11.11
C ARG A 151 -20.48 -3.07 10.24
N ARG A 152 -20.53 -2.40 9.07
CA ARG A 152 -21.68 -2.47 8.15
C ARG A 152 -21.88 -3.86 7.56
N VAL A 153 -20.79 -4.58 7.31
CA VAL A 153 -20.85 -5.96 6.77
C VAL A 153 -20.75 -7.04 7.85
N GLY A 154 -20.84 -6.66 9.13
CA GLY A 154 -20.81 -7.60 10.25
C GLY A 154 -19.41 -8.05 10.69
N ILE A 155 -18.34 -7.48 10.14
CA ILE A 155 -16.94 -7.80 10.46
C ILE A 155 -16.48 -6.87 11.59
N ARG A 156 -16.47 -7.35 12.82
CA ARG A 156 -16.00 -6.58 13.98
C ARG A 156 -14.48 -6.63 14.11
N GLY A 157 -13.87 -5.52 14.52
CA GLY A 157 -12.42 -5.45 14.73
C GLY A 157 -11.59 -5.35 13.45
N LEU A 158 -12.25 -5.07 12.30
CA LEU A 158 -11.54 -4.88 11.04
C LEU A 158 -10.60 -3.66 11.13
N HIS A 159 -9.36 -3.85 10.71
CA HIS A 159 -8.33 -2.81 10.70
C HIS A 159 -7.41 -2.97 9.48
N PRO A 160 -6.58 -1.95 9.13
CA PRO A 160 -5.76 -1.99 7.92
C PRO A 160 -4.82 -3.19 7.81
N HIS A 161 -4.31 -3.67 8.95
CA HIS A 161 -3.44 -4.84 8.96
C HIS A 161 -4.19 -6.14 8.66
N SER A 162 -5.48 -6.24 9.02
CA SER A 162 -6.31 -7.41 8.68
C SER A 162 -6.45 -7.58 7.18
N LEU A 163 -6.75 -6.48 6.45
CA LEU A 163 -6.85 -6.49 4.98
C LEU A 163 -5.52 -6.89 4.33
N ARG A 164 -4.44 -6.33 4.82
CA ARG A 164 -3.11 -6.66 4.31
C ARG A 164 -2.72 -8.11 4.61
N HIS A 165 -3.09 -8.62 5.78
CA HIS A 165 -2.84 -10.01 6.16
C HIS A 165 -3.65 -10.97 5.31
N LEU A 166 -4.92 -10.69 5.07
CA LEU A 166 -5.77 -11.44 4.15
C LEU A 166 -5.07 -11.64 2.80
N LEU A 167 -4.68 -10.53 2.14
CA LEU A 167 -4.04 -10.61 0.83
C LEU A 167 -2.71 -11.36 0.85
N ALA A 168 -1.89 -11.14 1.87
CA ALA A 168 -0.63 -11.86 2.01
C ALA A 168 -0.85 -13.36 2.11
N THR A 169 -1.85 -13.79 2.90
CA THR A 169 -2.22 -15.20 3.08
C THR A 169 -2.82 -15.78 1.79
N MET A 170 -3.71 -15.04 1.15
CA MET A 170 -4.33 -15.45 -0.10
C MET A 170 -3.30 -15.64 -1.22
N TRP A 171 -2.41 -14.67 -1.42
CA TRP A 171 -1.37 -14.75 -2.45
C TRP A 171 -0.37 -15.88 -2.17
N ALA A 172 0.00 -16.10 -0.91
CA ALA A 172 0.84 -17.23 -0.52
C ALA A 172 0.12 -18.57 -0.80
N GLY A 173 -1.16 -18.68 -0.47
CA GLY A 173 -1.98 -19.87 -0.73
C GLY A 173 -2.19 -20.16 -2.22
N LYS A 174 -2.23 -19.12 -3.06
CA LYS A 174 -2.27 -19.25 -4.53
C LYS A 174 -0.88 -19.48 -5.16
N GLY A 175 0.15 -19.66 -4.35
CA GLY A 175 1.49 -20.04 -4.81
C GLY A 175 2.38 -18.89 -5.25
N LEU A 176 2.03 -17.63 -4.91
CA LEU A 176 2.92 -16.52 -5.19
C LEU A 176 4.25 -16.69 -4.44
N ASP A 177 5.35 -16.59 -5.16
CA ASP A 177 6.69 -16.73 -4.60
C ASP A 177 6.94 -15.77 -3.43
N THR A 178 7.60 -16.25 -2.38
CA THR A 178 7.85 -15.48 -1.16
C THR A 178 8.62 -14.17 -1.43
N LYS A 179 9.54 -14.16 -2.39
CA LYS A 179 10.29 -12.93 -2.74
C LYS A 179 9.38 -11.92 -3.43
N LYS A 180 8.51 -12.37 -4.33
CA LYS A 180 7.50 -11.53 -4.98
C LYS A 180 6.51 -10.96 -3.98
N LEU A 181 6.06 -11.79 -3.04
CA LEU A 181 5.21 -11.36 -1.92
C LEU A 181 5.89 -10.30 -1.05
N GLN A 182 7.18 -10.46 -0.73
CA GLN A 182 7.95 -9.47 0.00
C GLN A 182 8.05 -8.12 -0.74
N ILE A 183 8.21 -8.14 -2.07
CA ILE A 183 8.23 -6.93 -2.91
C ILE A 183 6.88 -6.22 -2.83
N LEU A 184 5.77 -6.92 -3.07
CA LEU A 184 4.41 -6.35 -2.99
C LEU A 184 4.14 -5.75 -1.62
N LEU A 185 4.47 -6.47 -0.58
CA LEU A 185 4.29 -6.02 0.80
C LEU A 185 5.29 -4.92 1.22
N GLY A 186 6.40 -4.74 0.51
CA GLY A 186 7.43 -3.75 0.88
C GLY A 186 8.03 -4.04 2.25
N HIS A 187 8.47 -5.29 2.47
CA HIS A 187 9.25 -5.64 3.65
C HIS A 187 10.68 -5.15 3.50
N ALA A 188 11.21 -4.45 4.50
CA ALA A 188 12.43 -3.63 4.45
C ALA A 188 13.75 -4.38 4.25
N SER A 189 13.76 -5.70 4.14
CA SER A 189 15.01 -6.48 4.10
C SER A 189 15.56 -6.76 2.68
N ILE A 190 15.03 -6.14 1.62
CA ILE A 190 15.56 -6.30 0.27
C ILE A 190 16.27 -5.02 -0.15
N ALA A 191 17.48 -4.82 0.36
CA ALA A 191 18.31 -3.65 0.10
C ALA A 191 19.15 -3.75 -1.19
N THR A 192 19.02 -4.79 -2.02
CA THR A 192 19.98 -5.08 -3.09
C THR A 192 19.35 -5.51 -4.42
N THR A 193 18.15 -5.08 -4.76
CA THR A 193 17.47 -5.64 -5.93
C THR A 193 17.12 -4.62 -7.01
N MET A 194 17.90 -3.58 -7.20
CA MET A 194 17.66 -2.70 -8.35
C MET A 194 18.11 -3.30 -9.71
N GLU A 195 18.97 -4.30 -9.71
CA GLU A 195 19.44 -4.95 -10.95
C GLU A 195 18.54 -6.11 -11.45
N TYR A 196 17.60 -6.59 -10.62
CA TYR A 196 16.67 -7.68 -11.00
C TYR A 196 15.26 -7.20 -11.33
N VAL A 197 15.03 -5.89 -11.41
CA VAL A 197 13.69 -5.31 -11.40
C VAL A 197 12.94 -5.52 -12.73
N ASP A 198 13.59 -5.49 -13.87
CA ASP A 198 12.87 -5.47 -15.14
C ASP A 198 12.26 -6.82 -15.54
N SER A 199 13.01 -7.93 -15.48
CA SER A 199 12.46 -9.24 -15.83
C SER A 199 11.55 -9.82 -14.75
N SER A 200 11.79 -9.51 -13.47
CA SER A 200 10.97 -9.97 -12.35
C SER A 200 9.65 -9.20 -12.21
N PHE A 201 9.59 -7.96 -12.70
CA PHE A 201 8.37 -7.15 -12.62
C PHE A 201 7.30 -7.64 -13.60
N GLU A 202 7.65 -7.96 -14.84
CA GLU A 202 6.70 -8.51 -15.81
C GLU A 202 6.15 -9.89 -15.36
N GLN A 203 6.98 -10.74 -14.78
CA GLN A 203 6.55 -11.99 -14.18
C GLN A 203 5.64 -11.76 -12.97
N LEU A 204 5.99 -10.82 -12.09
CA LEU A 204 5.16 -10.43 -10.95
C LEU A 204 3.81 -9.90 -11.42
N ARG A 205 3.79 -9.06 -12.47
CA ARG A 205 2.59 -8.50 -13.05
C ARG A 205 1.68 -9.59 -13.62
N SER A 206 2.22 -10.50 -14.43
CA SER A 206 1.43 -11.58 -15.03
C SER A 206 0.83 -12.53 -13.98
N GLU A 207 1.59 -12.87 -12.93
CA GLU A 207 1.08 -13.67 -11.81
C GLU A 207 0.02 -12.91 -11.00
N TYR A 208 0.23 -11.62 -10.75
CA TYR A 208 -0.72 -10.76 -10.06
C TYR A 208 -2.05 -10.67 -10.83
N GLU A 209 -2.00 -10.46 -12.15
CA GLU A 209 -3.20 -10.39 -12.99
C GLU A 209 -3.96 -11.72 -12.99
N ARG A 210 -3.26 -12.84 -13.12
CA ARG A 210 -3.87 -14.18 -13.06
C ARG A 210 -4.62 -14.42 -11.74
N LEU A 211 -4.07 -13.95 -10.61
CA LEU A 211 -4.71 -14.11 -9.30
C LEU A 211 -6.09 -13.42 -9.21
N TRP A 212 -6.31 -12.37 -9.99
CA TRP A 212 -7.58 -11.65 -10.02
C TRP A 212 -8.51 -12.15 -11.14
N GLU A 213 -7.98 -12.57 -12.28
CA GLU A 213 -8.77 -13.10 -13.41
C GLU A 213 -9.43 -14.45 -13.09
N GLU A 214 -8.75 -15.31 -12.32
CA GLU A 214 -9.32 -16.58 -11.86
C GLU A 214 -10.53 -16.40 -10.95
N ASP A 215 -10.59 -15.31 -10.19
CA ASP A 215 -11.72 -15.00 -9.31
C ASP A 215 -12.91 -14.41 -10.11
N GLU A 216 -12.67 -13.52 -11.09
CA GLU A 216 -13.72 -12.97 -11.95
C GLU A 216 -14.42 -14.06 -12.79
N THR A 217 -13.71 -15.11 -13.18
CA THR A 217 -14.28 -16.25 -13.92
C THR A 217 -15.09 -17.20 -13.05
N ARG A 218 -14.87 -17.25 -11.73
CA ARG A 218 -15.68 -18.02 -10.79
C ARG A 218 -17.03 -17.34 -10.52
N GLU A 219 -17.02 -16.03 -10.25
CA GLU A 219 -18.24 -15.26 -9.98
C GLU A 219 -19.21 -15.27 -11.17
N THR A 220 -18.70 -15.27 -12.41
CA THR A 220 -19.55 -15.32 -13.62
C THR A 220 -20.16 -16.71 -13.87
N LYS A 221 -19.65 -17.77 -13.27
CA LYS A 221 -20.22 -19.13 -13.37
C LYS A 221 -21.30 -19.41 -12.32
N GLU A 222 -21.11 -18.90 -11.09
CA GLU A 222 -22.08 -19.09 -9.99
C GLU A 222 -23.35 -18.25 -10.16
N THR A 223 -23.32 -17.19 -10.98
CA THR A 223 -24.51 -16.38 -11.28
C THR A 223 -25.35 -16.90 -12.46
N LYS A 224 -24.97 -18.06 -13.06
CA LYS A 224 -25.67 -18.65 -14.22
C LYS A 224 -26.34 -20.00 -13.92
N ASP A 225 -26.21 -20.52 -12.72
CA ASP A 225 -26.93 -21.67 -12.20
C ASP A 225 -27.98 -21.20 -11.17
#